data_091b84e07c50425bfa7c305a3ec6bc4a
#
_entry.id   091b84e07c50425bfa7c305a3ec6bc4a
#
_cell.length_a   1.000
_cell.length_b   1.000
_cell.length_c   1.000
_cell.angle_alpha   90.00
_cell.angle_beta   90.00
_cell.angle_gamma   90.00
#
_symmetry.space_group_name_H-M   'P 1'
#
loop_
_entity.id
_entity.type
_entity.pdbx_description
1 polymer ?
#
loop_
_entity_poly.entity_id
_entity_poly.type
_entity_poly.pdbx_seq_one_letter_code
_entity_poly.pdbx_strand_id
1 'polypeptide(L)'
;MVSLHLQQRPQMSPIHLSVLLCGLAAIYVLAGKFGLRLALFHPSATPVWPPTGIGLAAFLLLGYWVWPAIFLGAFVVNVTTAGSIATSLGIATGNTLEGLLGAFLVNHFAHGRKAFAQQRDTLTFVLLAALLSTTVSATFGVTSLSLGGYADWESYNAIWITWWLGDAVGALIVTPAIVLWVSDHALNWSRSQLLELAVSIPLLCLVAGIVFHSSQAMTGPNYLLGFLTLSILIWIAVRHGPRETVTAILLCVGIAIWGTLRGSGPFVGGSPNENLLLLQAFMAVIAVTALALAVGVSERRRAEQALDQLNQTLERRIQDRTSTLQATVEQLQEFDRLKSAFVGVVSH
;
A
#
# COMPACT_ATOMS: atom_id res chain seq x y z
N MET A 1 -3.61 -28.30 -0.37
CA MET A 1 -4.62 -27.81 -1.33
C MET A 1 -5.14 -26.49 -0.77
N VAL A 2 -4.61 -25.36 -1.26
CA VAL A 2 -5.11 -24.03 -0.91
C VAL A 2 -6.34 -23.82 -1.77
N SER A 3 -7.52 -23.80 -1.15
CA SER A 3 -8.76 -23.44 -1.84
C SER A 3 -8.60 -22.02 -2.38
N LEU A 4 -8.54 -21.89 -3.69
CA LEU A 4 -8.73 -20.64 -4.42
C LEU A 4 -10.14 -20.14 -4.05
N HIS A 5 -10.26 -19.41 -2.96
CA HIS A 5 -11.43 -18.59 -2.71
C HIS A 5 -11.39 -17.46 -3.76
N LEU A 6 -11.80 -17.81 -5.00
CA LEU A 6 -12.29 -16.84 -5.95
C LEU A 6 -13.34 -16.04 -5.18
N GLN A 7 -13.04 -14.79 -4.88
CA GLN A 7 -14.01 -13.91 -4.23
C GLN A 7 -15.27 -13.96 -5.11
N GLN A 8 -16.30 -14.64 -4.59
CA GLN A 8 -17.54 -14.83 -5.33
C GLN A 8 -18.14 -13.44 -5.59
N ARG A 9 -18.59 -13.24 -6.80
CA ARG A 9 -19.34 -12.05 -7.18
C ARG A 9 -20.45 -11.83 -6.17
N PRO A 10 -20.54 -10.67 -5.51
CA PRO A 10 -21.60 -10.39 -4.56
C PRO A 10 -22.95 -10.52 -5.27
N GLN A 11 -23.94 -11.05 -4.55
CA GLN A 11 -25.33 -11.12 -5.04
C GLN A 11 -25.92 -9.69 -5.05
N MET A 12 -25.54 -8.92 -6.06
CA MET A 12 -26.07 -7.56 -6.29
C MET A 12 -27.12 -7.61 -7.40
N SER A 13 -28.08 -6.68 -7.35
CA SER A 13 -28.96 -6.50 -8.50
C SER A 13 -28.13 -6.04 -9.72
N PRO A 14 -28.57 -6.37 -10.96
CA PRO A 14 -27.87 -5.97 -12.18
C PRO A 14 -27.60 -4.46 -12.27
N ILE A 15 -28.50 -3.64 -11.75
CA ILE A 15 -28.38 -2.18 -11.73
C ILE A 15 -27.22 -1.75 -10.81
N HIS A 16 -27.16 -2.26 -9.57
CA HIS A 16 -26.08 -1.92 -8.64
C HIS A 16 -24.72 -2.36 -9.17
N LEU A 17 -24.67 -3.52 -9.82
CA LEU A 17 -23.48 -4.01 -10.47
C LEU A 17 -23.01 -3.09 -11.60
N SER A 18 -23.92 -2.68 -12.48
CA SER A 18 -23.60 -1.76 -13.59
C SER A 18 -23.11 -0.41 -13.06
N VAL A 19 -23.78 0.14 -12.04
CA VAL A 19 -23.37 1.40 -11.40
C VAL A 19 -21.96 1.29 -10.82
N LEU A 20 -21.64 0.19 -10.14
CA LEU A 20 -20.32 -0.02 -9.56
C LEU A 20 -19.24 -0.13 -10.65
N LEU A 21 -19.48 -0.93 -11.71
CA LEU A 21 -18.53 -1.09 -12.81
C LEU A 21 -18.31 0.23 -13.57
N CYS A 22 -19.39 0.96 -13.88
CA CYS A 22 -19.28 2.27 -14.53
C CYS A 22 -18.58 3.28 -13.64
N GLY A 23 -18.87 3.31 -12.34
CA GLY A 23 -18.21 4.18 -11.37
C GLY A 23 -16.70 3.88 -11.28
N LEU A 24 -16.32 2.61 -11.21
CA LEU A 24 -14.92 2.21 -11.20
C LEU A 24 -14.20 2.58 -12.49
N ALA A 25 -14.83 2.33 -13.65
CA ALA A 25 -14.27 2.74 -14.94
C ALA A 25 -14.09 4.26 -15.04
N ALA A 26 -15.07 5.04 -14.56
CA ALA A 26 -15.00 6.50 -14.53
C ALA A 26 -13.86 7.00 -13.62
N ILE A 27 -13.70 6.42 -12.42
CA ILE A 27 -12.59 6.73 -11.52
C ILE A 27 -11.24 6.41 -12.18
N TYR A 28 -11.14 5.25 -12.84
CA TYR A 28 -9.94 4.87 -13.59
C TYR A 28 -9.62 5.89 -14.69
N VAL A 29 -10.63 6.30 -15.48
CA VAL A 29 -10.47 7.31 -16.55
C VAL A 29 -10.02 8.66 -15.99
N LEU A 30 -10.66 9.15 -14.94
CA LEU A 30 -10.29 10.42 -14.31
C LEU A 30 -8.85 10.38 -13.78
N ALA A 31 -8.49 9.30 -13.08
CA ALA A 31 -7.13 9.09 -12.57
C ALA A 31 -6.10 8.98 -13.70
N GLY A 32 -6.44 8.28 -14.80
CA GLY A 32 -5.59 8.16 -15.98
C GLY A 32 -5.38 9.49 -16.68
N LYS A 33 -6.45 10.26 -16.90
CA LYS A 33 -6.32 11.61 -17.50
C LYS A 33 -5.55 12.57 -16.60
N PHE A 34 -5.70 12.46 -15.28
CA PHE A 34 -4.86 13.20 -14.33
C PHE A 34 -3.39 12.79 -14.46
N GLY A 35 -3.08 11.49 -14.46
CA GLY A 35 -1.73 10.97 -14.62
C GLY A 35 -1.07 11.48 -15.92
N LEU A 36 -1.78 11.43 -17.05
CA LEU A 36 -1.27 11.89 -18.34
C LEU A 36 -0.97 13.41 -18.39
N ARG A 37 -1.65 14.24 -17.58
CA ARG A 37 -1.29 15.66 -17.44
C ARG A 37 0.05 15.89 -16.74
N LEU A 38 0.58 14.85 -16.07
CA LEU A 38 1.87 14.89 -15.41
C LEU A 38 3.01 14.34 -16.30
N ALA A 39 2.72 13.96 -17.54
CA ALA A 39 3.72 13.40 -18.48
C ALA A 39 4.76 14.45 -18.88
N LEU A 40 6.05 14.11 -18.74
CA LEU A 40 7.19 15.00 -18.99
C LEU A 40 8.01 14.63 -20.24
N PHE A 41 8.14 13.32 -20.50
CA PHE A 41 9.05 12.80 -21.53
C PHE A 41 8.30 12.32 -22.78
N HIS A 42 7.30 11.47 -22.59
CA HIS A 42 6.45 10.94 -23.67
C HIS A 42 4.99 11.08 -23.23
N PRO A 43 4.05 11.37 -24.14
CA PRO A 43 2.64 11.56 -23.78
C PRO A 43 2.00 10.42 -22.97
N SER A 44 2.60 9.23 -23.03
CA SER A 44 2.14 8.02 -22.31
C SER A 44 3.04 7.64 -21.13
N ALA A 45 4.12 8.39 -20.81
CA ALA A 45 5.06 8.09 -19.73
C ALA A 45 4.97 9.15 -18.63
N THR A 46 4.46 8.77 -17.47
CA THR A 46 4.12 9.67 -16.35
C THR A 46 4.96 9.35 -15.11
N PRO A 47 5.21 10.31 -14.20
CA PRO A 47 5.95 10.08 -12.96
C PRO A 47 5.28 9.02 -12.07
N VAL A 48 3.97 8.98 -12.06
CA VAL A 48 3.15 8.01 -11.35
C VAL A 48 1.94 7.68 -12.20
N TRP A 49 1.56 6.40 -12.23
CA TRP A 49 0.34 5.98 -12.91
C TRP A 49 -0.70 5.48 -11.89
N PRO A 50 -1.54 6.40 -11.36
CA PRO A 50 -2.51 6.05 -10.33
C PRO A 50 -3.48 4.95 -10.74
N PRO A 51 -3.88 4.78 -12.02
CA PRO A 51 -4.78 3.72 -12.44
C PRO A 51 -4.29 2.31 -12.13
N THR A 52 -2.98 2.03 -12.20
CA THR A 52 -2.41 0.73 -11.78
C THR A 52 -2.74 0.43 -10.33
N GLY A 53 -2.51 1.40 -9.43
CA GLY A 53 -2.82 1.22 -8.02
C GLY A 53 -4.31 1.10 -7.73
N ILE A 54 -5.16 1.83 -8.45
CA ILE A 54 -6.63 1.74 -8.35
C ILE A 54 -7.11 0.38 -8.84
N GLY A 55 -6.62 -0.09 -9.99
CA GLY A 55 -6.98 -1.39 -10.56
C GLY A 55 -6.59 -2.54 -9.64
N LEU A 56 -5.35 -2.53 -9.13
CA LEU A 56 -4.85 -3.54 -8.21
C LEU A 56 -5.64 -3.53 -6.89
N ALA A 57 -5.90 -2.35 -6.30
CA ALA A 57 -6.74 -2.24 -5.12
C ALA A 57 -8.17 -2.74 -5.37
N ALA A 58 -8.77 -2.42 -6.52
CA ALA A 58 -10.09 -2.91 -6.89
C ALA A 58 -10.13 -4.44 -7.00
N PHE A 59 -9.13 -5.07 -7.62
CA PHE A 59 -9.03 -6.53 -7.68
C PHE A 59 -8.85 -7.17 -6.30
N LEU A 60 -8.05 -6.57 -5.41
CA LEU A 60 -7.84 -7.07 -4.06
C LEU A 60 -9.08 -6.90 -3.17
N LEU A 61 -9.82 -5.80 -3.30
CA LEU A 61 -10.96 -5.48 -2.45
C LEU A 61 -12.27 -6.07 -2.96
N LEU A 62 -12.51 -6.04 -4.27
CA LEU A 62 -13.76 -6.44 -4.88
C LEU A 62 -13.68 -7.82 -5.53
N GLY A 63 -12.50 -8.23 -5.99
CA GLY A 63 -12.26 -9.50 -6.67
C GLY A 63 -12.07 -9.34 -8.18
N TYR A 64 -11.71 -10.45 -8.83
CA TYR A 64 -11.32 -10.45 -10.26
C TYR A 64 -12.47 -10.07 -11.22
N TRP A 65 -13.72 -10.21 -10.81
CA TRP A 65 -14.90 -9.93 -11.65
C TRP A 65 -15.04 -8.47 -12.08
N VAL A 66 -14.29 -7.54 -11.47
CA VAL A 66 -14.30 -6.12 -11.87
C VAL A 66 -13.38 -5.81 -13.07
N TRP A 67 -12.71 -6.82 -13.64
CA TRP A 67 -11.81 -6.66 -14.78
C TRP A 67 -12.41 -5.88 -15.97
N PRO A 68 -13.74 -6.00 -16.31
CA PRO A 68 -14.29 -5.25 -17.43
C PRO A 68 -14.26 -3.75 -17.20
N ALA A 69 -14.40 -3.29 -15.94
CA ALA A 69 -14.33 -1.87 -15.61
C ALA A 69 -12.91 -1.32 -15.80
N ILE A 70 -11.89 -2.10 -15.40
CA ILE A 70 -10.48 -1.73 -15.57
C ILE A 70 -10.12 -1.69 -17.05
N PHE A 71 -10.50 -2.72 -17.81
CA PHE A 71 -10.28 -2.78 -19.25
C PHE A 71 -10.93 -1.60 -19.99
N LEU A 72 -12.21 -1.34 -19.70
CA LEU A 72 -12.93 -0.23 -20.32
C LEU A 72 -12.32 1.11 -19.93
N GLY A 73 -11.98 1.30 -18.67
CA GLY A 73 -11.32 2.52 -18.18
C GLY A 73 -9.99 2.75 -18.89
N ALA A 74 -9.14 1.74 -18.97
CA ALA A 74 -7.86 1.80 -19.66
C ALA A 74 -8.02 2.06 -21.16
N PHE A 75 -8.98 1.40 -21.81
CA PHE A 75 -9.29 1.63 -23.22
C PHE A 75 -9.72 3.08 -23.48
N VAL A 76 -10.67 3.59 -22.70
CA VAL A 76 -11.17 4.97 -22.85
C VAL A 76 -10.07 6.00 -22.63
N VAL A 77 -9.21 5.82 -21.62
CA VAL A 77 -8.04 6.71 -21.40
C VAL A 77 -7.19 6.79 -22.67
N ASN A 78 -6.81 5.65 -23.23
CA ASN A 78 -5.86 5.59 -24.33
C ASN A 78 -6.46 6.05 -25.66
N VAL A 79 -7.68 5.58 -26.01
CA VAL A 79 -8.34 5.97 -27.27
C VAL A 79 -8.67 7.47 -27.34
N THR A 80 -8.79 8.12 -26.19
CA THR A 80 -9.05 9.57 -26.09
C THR A 80 -7.80 10.41 -25.84
N THR A 81 -6.60 9.82 -25.88
CA THR A 81 -5.32 10.54 -25.67
C THR A 81 -4.54 10.63 -26.98
N ALA A 82 -3.84 9.57 -27.35
CA ALA A 82 -3.06 9.47 -28.57
C ALA A 82 -2.92 7.99 -28.94
N GLY A 83 -3.17 7.66 -30.20
CA GLY A 83 -3.07 6.27 -30.67
C GLY A 83 -4.31 5.82 -31.44
N SER A 84 -4.23 4.65 -32.02
CA SER A 84 -5.32 4.00 -32.73
C SER A 84 -6.18 3.16 -31.78
N ILE A 85 -7.34 2.71 -32.26
CA ILE A 85 -8.17 1.72 -31.54
C ILE A 85 -7.36 0.46 -31.23
N ALA A 86 -6.52 0.00 -32.17
CA ALA A 86 -5.71 -1.21 -31.98
C ALA A 86 -4.66 -1.04 -30.88
N THR A 87 -3.92 0.09 -30.86
CA THR A 87 -2.96 0.38 -29.79
C THR A 87 -3.62 0.52 -28.45
N SER A 88 -4.80 1.17 -28.40
CA SER A 88 -5.58 1.34 -27.17
C SER A 88 -6.10 0.02 -26.61
N LEU A 89 -6.50 -0.93 -27.48
CA LEU A 89 -6.87 -2.28 -27.05
C LEU A 89 -5.67 -3.05 -26.49
N GLY A 90 -4.50 -2.95 -27.13
CA GLY A 90 -3.27 -3.57 -26.65
C GLY A 90 -2.86 -3.06 -25.28
N ILE A 91 -2.86 -1.74 -25.08
CA ILE A 91 -2.56 -1.09 -23.80
C ILE A 91 -3.58 -1.49 -22.72
N ALA A 92 -4.88 -1.46 -23.05
CA ALA A 92 -5.93 -1.85 -22.10
C ALA A 92 -5.82 -3.32 -21.68
N THR A 93 -5.43 -4.21 -22.61
CA THR A 93 -5.15 -5.60 -22.30
C THR A 93 -3.98 -5.73 -21.35
N GLY A 94 -2.87 -5.02 -21.60
CA GLY A 94 -1.69 -5.01 -20.73
C GLY A 94 -2.01 -4.55 -19.32
N ASN A 95 -2.68 -3.40 -19.16
CA ASN A 95 -3.05 -2.85 -17.86
C ASN A 95 -4.01 -3.78 -17.09
N THR A 96 -4.91 -4.45 -17.79
CA THR A 96 -5.84 -5.39 -17.16
C THR A 96 -5.13 -6.66 -16.69
N LEU A 97 -4.27 -7.22 -17.54
CA LEU A 97 -3.47 -8.42 -17.20
C LEU A 97 -2.49 -8.15 -16.07
N GLU A 98 -1.86 -6.99 -16.06
CA GLU A 98 -1.02 -6.50 -14.95
C GLU A 98 -1.77 -6.56 -13.62
N GLY A 99 -2.93 -5.91 -13.54
CA GLY A 99 -3.73 -5.87 -12.31
C GLY A 99 -4.23 -7.25 -11.89
N LEU A 100 -4.66 -8.09 -12.84
CA LEU A 100 -5.08 -9.48 -12.58
C LEU A 100 -3.92 -10.33 -12.06
N LEU A 101 -2.75 -10.25 -12.71
CA LEU A 101 -1.54 -10.97 -12.30
C LEU A 101 -1.07 -10.51 -10.92
N GLY A 102 -0.99 -9.19 -10.70
CA GLY A 102 -0.60 -8.62 -9.42
C GLY A 102 -1.52 -9.05 -8.29
N ALA A 103 -2.83 -8.95 -8.49
CA ALA A 103 -3.80 -9.42 -7.49
C ALA A 103 -3.73 -10.93 -7.26
N PHE A 104 -3.51 -11.73 -8.29
CA PHE A 104 -3.32 -13.18 -8.16
C PHE A 104 -2.10 -13.50 -7.30
N LEU A 105 -0.96 -12.87 -7.59
CA LEU A 105 0.29 -13.09 -6.84
C LEU A 105 0.14 -12.65 -5.37
N VAL A 106 -0.49 -11.49 -5.11
CA VAL A 106 -0.72 -11.00 -3.75
C VAL A 106 -1.70 -11.90 -2.98
N ASN A 107 -2.77 -12.36 -3.62
CA ASN A 107 -3.71 -13.28 -2.98
C ASN A 107 -3.07 -14.62 -2.64
N HIS A 108 -2.15 -15.10 -3.49
CA HIS A 108 -1.51 -16.40 -3.31
C HIS A 108 -0.34 -16.35 -2.32
N PHE A 109 0.49 -15.31 -2.34
CA PHE A 109 1.75 -15.24 -1.60
C PHE A 109 1.78 -14.22 -0.45
N ALA A 110 0.82 -13.28 -0.41
CA ALA A 110 0.82 -12.16 0.54
C ALA A 110 -0.56 -11.93 1.21
N HIS A 111 -1.37 -12.94 1.34
CA HIS A 111 -2.68 -12.92 2.03
C HIS A 111 -3.70 -11.87 1.52
N GLY A 112 -3.59 -11.44 0.27
CA GLY A 112 -4.56 -10.57 -0.40
C GLY A 112 -4.77 -9.22 0.28
N ARG A 113 -6.00 -8.94 0.73
CA ARG A 113 -6.33 -7.67 1.44
C ARG A 113 -5.49 -7.41 2.68
N LYS A 114 -4.93 -8.46 3.30
CA LYS A 114 -4.09 -8.36 4.50
C LYS A 114 -2.61 -8.19 4.19
N ALA A 115 -2.23 -7.96 2.93
CA ALA A 115 -0.84 -7.80 2.49
C ALA A 115 -0.07 -6.71 3.29
N PHE A 116 -0.78 -5.74 3.84
CA PHE A 116 -0.20 -4.66 4.65
C PHE A 116 -0.36 -4.86 6.16
N ALA A 117 -0.65 -6.10 6.61
CA ALA A 117 -0.73 -6.44 8.03
C ALA A 117 0.60 -6.96 8.58
N GLN A 118 1.44 -7.58 7.73
CA GLN A 118 2.74 -8.15 8.07
C GLN A 118 3.82 -7.60 7.14
N GLN A 119 5.02 -7.38 7.68
CA GLN A 119 6.14 -6.83 6.91
C GLN A 119 6.55 -7.75 5.76
N ARG A 120 6.55 -9.07 5.99
CA ARG A 120 6.86 -10.07 4.95
C ARG A 120 5.89 -9.97 3.76
N ASP A 121 4.60 -9.88 4.03
CA ASP A 121 3.57 -9.81 2.99
C ASP A 121 3.66 -8.49 2.22
N THR A 122 3.96 -7.39 2.91
CA THR A 122 4.20 -6.08 2.30
C THR A 122 5.41 -6.13 1.34
N LEU A 123 6.52 -6.75 1.74
CA LEU A 123 7.67 -6.93 0.85
C LEU A 123 7.37 -7.87 -0.31
N THR A 124 6.57 -8.91 -0.09
CA THR A 124 6.08 -9.80 -1.16
C THR A 124 5.20 -9.04 -2.15
N PHE A 125 4.32 -8.16 -1.67
CA PHE A 125 3.54 -7.24 -2.51
C PHE A 125 4.46 -6.34 -3.36
N VAL A 126 5.49 -5.75 -2.77
CA VAL A 126 6.46 -4.91 -3.48
C VAL A 126 7.10 -5.69 -4.63
N LEU A 127 7.61 -6.89 -4.36
CA LEU A 127 8.33 -7.69 -5.37
C LEU A 127 7.41 -8.23 -6.46
N LEU A 128 6.26 -8.78 -6.08
CA LEU A 128 5.41 -9.53 -7.01
C LEU A 128 4.36 -8.66 -7.70
N ALA A 129 3.74 -7.73 -6.98
CA ALA A 129 2.70 -6.88 -7.57
C ALA A 129 3.26 -5.56 -8.10
N ALA A 130 4.10 -4.86 -7.33
CA ALA A 130 4.57 -3.56 -7.78
C ALA A 130 5.73 -3.64 -8.79
N LEU A 131 6.63 -4.62 -8.69
CA LEU A 131 7.76 -4.72 -9.61
C LEU A 131 7.55 -5.76 -10.71
N LEU A 132 7.10 -6.98 -10.39
CA LEU A 132 6.99 -8.04 -11.38
C LEU A 132 5.74 -7.88 -12.26
N SER A 133 4.54 -7.68 -11.70
CA SER A 133 3.33 -7.64 -12.53
C SER A 133 3.27 -6.42 -13.45
N THR A 134 3.88 -5.30 -13.05
CA THR A 134 3.92 -4.06 -13.84
C THR A 134 4.76 -4.16 -15.11
N THR A 135 5.66 -5.14 -15.20
CA THR A 135 6.38 -5.44 -16.45
C THR A 135 5.44 -5.83 -17.59
N VAL A 136 4.29 -6.42 -17.26
CA VAL A 136 3.28 -6.84 -18.26
C VAL A 136 2.68 -5.62 -18.96
N SER A 137 2.22 -4.63 -18.20
CA SER A 137 1.66 -3.39 -18.77
C SER A 137 2.68 -2.65 -19.61
N ALA A 138 3.90 -2.45 -19.10
CA ALA A 138 4.97 -1.78 -19.84
C ALA A 138 5.29 -2.51 -21.17
N THR A 139 5.34 -3.84 -21.14
CA THR A 139 5.63 -4.64 -22.36
C THR A 139 4.49 -4.53 -23.37
N PHE A 140 3.24 -4.76 -22.96
CA PHE A 140 2.10 -4.63 -23.87
C PHE A 140 1.94 -3.19 -24.38
N GLY A 141 2.10 -2.21 -23.50
CA GLY A 141 1.90 -0.80 -23.80
C GLY A 141 2.90 -0.29 -24.83
N VAL A 142 4.19 -0.42 -24.53
CA VAL A 142 5.26 0.11 -25.41
C VAL A 142 5.32 -0.67 -26.73
N THR A 143 5.15 -2.01 -26.69
CA THR A 143 5.08 -2.82 -27.92
C THR A 143 3.90 -2.39 -28.81
N SER A 144 2.72 -2.13 -28.22
CA SER A 144 1.56 -1.67 -28.97
C SER A 144 1.80 -0.29 -29.61
N LEU A 145 2.46 0.62 -28.90
CA LEU A 145 2.83 1.95 -29.45
C LEU A 145 3.84 1.82 -30.59
N SER A 146 4.89 0.99 -30.42
CA SER A 146 5.94 0.84 -31.44
C SER A 146 5.41 0.16 -32.69
N LEU A 147 4.58 -0.89 -32.56
CA LEU A 147 3.92 -1.56 -33.69
C LEU A 147 2.92 -0.64 -34.40
N GLY A 148 2.29 0.27 -33.67
CA GLY A 148 1.35 1.26 -34.22
C GLY A 148 2.02 2.49 -34.84
N GLY A 149 3.35 2.63 -34.74
CA GLY A 149 4.10 3.78 -35.26
C GLY A 149 3.99 5.05 -34.37
N TYR A 150 3.56 4.89 -33.11
CA TYR A 150 3.44 6.00 -32.14
C TYR A 150 4.66 6.14 -31.24
N ALA A 151 5.57 5.18 -31.24
CA ALA A 151 6.86 5.23 -30.57
C ALA A 151 7.93 4.58 -31.44
N ASP A 152 9.11 5.21 -31.52
CA ASP A 152 10.25 4.70 -32.25
C ASP A 152 10.87 3.50 -31.49
N TRP A 153 11.28 2.45 -32.23
CA TRP A 153 11.94 1.29 -31.65
C TRP A 153 13.27 1.64 -30.96
N GLU A 154 13.96 2.68 -31.40
CA GLU A 154 15.18 3.17 -30.77
C GLU A 154 14.92 3.69 -29.35
N SER A 155 13.74 4.27 -29.09
CA SER A 155 13.31 4.78 -27.80
C SER A 155 12.61 3.74 -26.93
N TYR A 156 12.42 2.49 -27.42
CA TYR A 156 11.64 1.44 -26.75
C TYR A 156 12.06 1.25 -25.29
N ASN A 157 13.36 1.04 -25.04
CA ASN A 157 13.86 0.77 -23.69
C ASN A 157 13.65 1.95 -22.75
N ALA A 158 13.85 3.18 -23.22
CA ALA A 158 13.66 4.38 -22.41
C ALA A 158 12.19 4.55 -22.01
N ILE A 159 11.27 4.38 -22.97
CA ILE A 159 9.82 4.45 -22.71
C ILE A 159 9.38 3.31 -21.80
N TRP A 160 9.90 2.09 -22.02
CA TRP A 160 9.55 0.90 -21.23
C TRP A 160 9.94 1.05 -19.76
N ILE A 161 11.16 1.48 -19.47
CA ILE A 161 11.63 1.68 -18.09
C ILE A 161 10.80 2.76 -17.39
N THR A 162 10.55 3.87 -18.07
CA THR A 162 9.77 5.00 -17.52
C THR A 162 8.31 4.61 -17.27
N TRP A 163 7.72 3.85 -18.19
CA TRP A 163 6.37 3.30 -18.02
C TRP A 163 6.30 2.33 -16.85
N TRP A 164 7.19 1.35 -16.84
CA TRP A 164 7.28 0.35 -15.79
C TRP A 164 7.43 0.98 -14.39
N LEU A 165 8.32 1.95 -14.24
CA LEU A 165 8.49 2.66 -12.98
C LEU A 165 7.26 3.50 -12.62
N GLY A 166 6.59 4.10 -13.58
CA GLY A 166 5.33 4.84 -13.35
C GLY A 166 4.22 3.95 -12.79
N ASP A 167 4.06 2.76 -13.36
CA ASP A 167 3.12 1.74 -12.88
C ASP A 167 3.53 1.19 -11.51
N ALA A 168 4.82 0.89 -11.32
CA ALA A 168 5.36 0.41 -10.07
C ALA A 168 5.11 1.41 -8.91
N VAL A 169 5.41 2.69 -9.14
CA VAL A 169 5.15 3.76 -8.15
C VAL A 169 3.66 3.93 -7.90
N GLY A 170 2.83 3.86 -8.95
CA GLY A 170 1.36 3.85 -8.82
C GLY A 170 0.87 2.70 -7.93
N ALA A 171 1.38 1.49 -8.15
CA ALA A 171 1.08 0.33 -7.32
C ALA A 171 1.56 0.51 -5.87
N LEU A 172 2.82 0.96 -5.67
CA LEU A 172 3.44 1.13 -4.35
C LEU A 172 2.76 2.16 -3.46
N ILE A 173 2.17 3.20 -4.04
CA ILE A 173 1.61 4.32 -3.29
C ILE A 173 0.10 4.24 -3.21
N VAL A 174 -0.55 4.05 -4.37
CA VAL A 174 -2.01 4.16 -4.45
C VAL A 174 -2.72 2.89 -3.95
N THR A 175 -2.16 1.70 -4.23
CA THR A 175 -2.78 0.45 -3.73
C THR A 175 -2.83 0.39 -2.21
N PRO A 176 -1.71 0.55 -1.45
CA PRO A 176 -1.76 0.51 0.00
C PRO A 176 -2.61 1.65 0.58
N ALA A 177 -2.60 2.85 -0.05
CA ALA A 177 -3.46 3.93 0.39
C ALA A 177 -4.93 3.55 0.34
N ILE A 178 -5.40 3.01 -0.77
CA ILE A 178 -6.81 2.59 -0.91
C ILE A 178 -7.12 1.41 0.03
N VAL A 179 -6.28 0.36 0.03
CA VAL A 179 -6.54 -0.87 0.80
C VAL A 179 -6.55 -0.59 2.30
N LEU A 180 -5.59 0.19 2.82
CA LEU A 180 -5.52 0.50 4.25
C LEU A 180 -6.68 1.39 4.71
N TRP A 181 -7.06 2.41 3.93
CA TRP A 181 -8.18 3.27 4.28
C TRP A 181 -9.54 2.59 4.17
N VAL A 182 -9.70 1.65 3.22
CA VAL A 182 -10.95 0.89 3.06
C VAL A 182 -11.05 -0.26 4.06
N SER A 183 -9.94 -0.87 4.49
CA SER A 183 -9.95 -2.02 5.40
C SER A 183 -10.08 -1.63 6.87
N ASP A 184 -9.59 -0.46 7.26
CA ASP A 184 -9.61 0.02 8.64
C ASP A 184 -10.45 1.31 8.76
N HIS A 185 -11.72 1.12 9.11
CA HIS A 185 -12.68 2.24 9.24
C HIS A 185 -12.61 2.93 10.60
N ALA A 186 -11.97 2.32 11.61
CA ALA A 186 -11.94 2.85 12.96
C ALA A 186 -10.84 3.93 13.10
N LEU A 187 -11.26 5.18 13.23
CA LEU A 187 -10.38 6.32 13.56
C LEU A 187 -10.21 6.40 15.08
N ASN A 188 -9.47 5.47 15.66
CA ASN A 188 -9.23 5.44 17.11
C ASN A 188 -7.93 6.20 17.48
N TRP A 189 -7.86 7.47 17.11
CA TRP A 189 -6.72 8.30 17.48
C TRP A 189 -6.87 8.82 18.91
N SER A 190 -5.85 8.64 19.74
CA SER A 190 -5.73 9.34 21.02
C SER A 190 -5.47 10.84 20.77
N ARG A 191 -5.77 11.66 21.78
CA ARG A 191 -5.50 13.11 21.70
C ARG A 191 -4.01 13.41 21.44
N SER A 192 -3.11 12.62 22.02
CA SER A 192 -1.66 12.77 21.78
C SER A 192 -1.29 12.44 20.34
N GLN A 193 -1.86 11.38 19.76
CA GLN A 193 -1.62 11.02 18.36
C GLN A 193 -2.13 12.10 17.40
N LEU A 194 -3.29 12.69 17.67
CA LEU A 194 -3.82 13.79 16.87
C LEU A 194 -2.90 15.02 16.91
N LEU A 195 -2.39 15.38 18.09
CA LEU A 195 -1.45 16.49 18.25
C LEU A 195 -0.13 16.23 17.52
N GLU A 196 0.41 15.00 17.63
CA GLU A 196 1.63 14.61 16.90
C GLU A 196 1.42 14.66 15.38
N LEU A 197 0.29 14.21 14.86
CA LEU A 197 -0.04 14.29 13.43
C LEU A 197 -0.24 15.75 12.99
N ALA A 198 -0.91 16.55 13.81
CA ALA A 198 -1.13 17.98 13.54
C ALA A 198 0.17 18.79 13.47
N VAL A 199 1.27 18.28 14.02
CA VAL A 199 2.60 18.90 13.91
C VAL A 199 3.41 18.24 12.79
N SER A 200 3.47 16.91 12.75
CA SER A 200 4.36 16.19 11.84
C SER A 200 3.94 16.30 10.36
N ILE A 201 2.64 16.32 10.06
CA ILE A 201 2.17 16.45 8.67
C ILE A 201 2.44 17.86 8.10
N PRO A 202 2.10 18.98 8.78
CA PRO A 202 2.51 20.30 8.30
C PRO A 202 4.02 20.48 8.22
N LEU A 203 4.79 19.93 9.17
CA LEU A 203 6.25 19.96 9.11
C LEU A 203 6.79 19.22 7.87
N LEU A 204 6.24 18.03 7.57
CA LEU A 204 6.57 17.31 6.34
C LEU A 204 6.26 18.15 5.10
N CYS A 205 5.06 18.74 5.03
CA CYS A 205 4.66 19.58 3.90
C CYS A 205 5.55 20.83 3.76
N LEU A 206 5.93 21.45 4.86
CA LEU A 206 6.83 22.61 4.88
C LEU A 206 8.22 22.22 4.36
N VAL A 207 8.81 21.17 4.93
CA VAL A 207 10.15 20.71 4.52
C VAL A 207 10.15 20.21 3.08
N ALA A 208 9.17 19.42 2.67
CA ALA A 208 9.01 18.99 1.28
C ALA A 208 8.81 20.22 0.35
N GLY A 209 8.00 21.19 0.76
CA GLY A 209 7.82 22.44 0.02
C GLY A 209 9.14 23.17 -0.19
N ILE A 210 9.95 23.34 0.84
CA ILE A 210 11.28 23.99 0.73
C ILE A 210 12.20 23.19 -0.21
N VAL A 211 12.26 21.87 -0.01
CA VAL A 211 13.14 20.97 -0.81
C VAL A 211 12.78 20.96 -2.29
N PHE A 212 11.49 20.78 -2.59
CA PHE A 212 11.03 20.55 -3.97
C PHE A 212 10.63 21.85 -4.71
N HIS A 213 10.56 23.01 -4.03
CA HIS A 213 10.35 24.30 -4.67
C HIS A 213 11.62 25.16 -4.73
N SER A 214 12.78 24.66 -4.31
CA SER A 214 14.05 25.35 -4.48
C SER A 214 14.33 25.58 -5.96
N SER A 215 14.54 26.83 -6.36
CA SER A 215 14.82 27.22 -7.74
C SER A 215 16.26 26.93 -8.18
N GLN A 216 17.10 26.49 -7.27
CA GLN A 216 18.48 26.10 -7.57
C GLN A 216 18.55 24.57 -7.71
N ALA A 217 19.14 24.10 -8.83
CA ALA A 217 19.62 22.73 -8.90
C ALA A 217 20.43 22.45 -7.63
N MET A 218 20.11 21.39 -6.90
CA MET A 218 20.77 21.10 -5.63
C MET A 218 22.24 20.75 -5.87
N THR A 219 23.07 21.73 -6.08
CA THR A 219 24.53 21.61 -6.10
C THR A 219 25.06 21.97 -4.72
N GLY A 220 25.74 21.04 -4.06
CA GLY A 220 26.35 21.28 -2.76
C GLY A 220 25.46 20.88 -1.55
N PRO A 221 25.55 21.57 -0.40
CA PRO A 221 24.96 21.11 0.88
C PRO A 221 23.44 20.98 0.88
N ASN A 222 22.75 21.47 -0.12
CA ASN A 222 21.27 21.41 -0.22
C ASN A 222 20.71 19.99 -0.46
N TYR A 223 21.54 19.01 -0.88
CA TYR A 223 21.12 17.59 -0.95
C TYR A 223 20.67 17.06 0.42
N LEU A 224 21.25 17.58 1.50
CA LEU A 224 20.91 17.18 2.86
C LEU A 224 19.44 17.45 3.20
N LEU A 225 18.83 18.46 2.62
CA LEU A 225 17.41 18.77 2.84
C LEU A 225 16.48 17.66 2.32
N GLY A 226 16.86 16.95 1.24
CA GLY A 226 16.11 15.79 0.74
C GLY A 226 16.00 14.68 1.81
N PHE A 227 17.07 14.45 2.56
CA PHE A 227 17.07 13.44 3.63
C PHE A 227 16.18 13.82 4.83
N LEU A 228 15.88 15.11 5.04
CA LEU A 228 14.97 15.53 6.10
C LEU A 228 13.54 15.03 5.85
N THR A 229 13.09 15.01 4.60
CA THR A 229 11.75 14.46 4.27
C THR A 229 11.64 13.00 4.62
N LEU A 230 12.66 12.20 4.35
CA LEU A 230 12.74 10.79 4.72
C LEU A 230 12.74 10.62 6.24
N SER A 231 13.48 11.46 6.97
CA SER A 231 13.54 11.40 8.44
C SER A 231 12.16 11.66 9.07
N ILE A 232 11.39 12.62 8.54
CA ILE A 232 10.04 12.90 9.02
C ILE A 232 9.09 11.75 8.66
N LEU A 233 9.20 11.17 7.45
CA LEU A 233 8.41 9.99 7.07
C LEU A 233 8.72 8.78 7.96
N ILE A 234 9.98 8.53 8.31
CA ILE A 234 10.40 7.50 9.26
C ILE A 234 9.79 7.75 10.63
N TRP A 235 9.82 9.00 11.11
CA TRP A 235 9.19 9.37 12.38
C TRP A 235 7.69 9.05 12.37
N ILE A 236 6.97 9.45 11.32
CA ILE A 236 5.54 9.15 11.17
C ILE A 236 5.31 7.64 11.13
N ALA A 237 6.13 6.89 10.38
CA ALA A 237 6.04 5.43 10.25
C ALA A 237 6.22 4.70 11.59
N VAL A 238 7.16 5.18 12.42
CA VAL A 238 7.43 4.58 13.75
C VAL A 238 6.36 4.96 14.77
N ARG A 239 5.86 6.20 14.74
CA ARG A 239 4.93 6.71 15.78
C ARG A 239 3.48 6.34 15.54
N HIS A 240 3.05 6.38 14.29
CA HIS A 240 1.65 6.18 13.91
C HIS A 240 1.43 4.78 13.34
N GLY A 241 0.79 4.66 12.24
CA GLY A 241 0.51 3.37 11.61
C GLY A 241 0.72 3.39 10.11
N PRO A 242 0.52 2.26 9.44
CA PRO A 242 0.66 2.17 7.98
C PRO A 242 -0.28 3.15 7.23
N ARG A 243 -1.49 3.37 7.73
CA ARG A 243 -2.50 4.26 7.12
C ARG A 243 -2.07 5.73 7.12
N GLU A 244 -1.58 6.23 8.25
CA GLU A 244 -1.08 7.60 8.40
C GLU A 244 0.19 7.78 7.56
N THR A 245 1.03 6.76 7.54
CA THR A 245 2.28 6.75 6.75
C THR A 245 2.01 6.85 5.25
N VAL A 246 1.07 6.06 4.69
CA VAL A 246 0.75 6.17 3.26
C VAL A 246 0.14 7.53 2.91
N THR A 247 -0.60 8.14 3.83
CA THR A 247 -1.12 9.50 3.64
C THR A 247 0.02 10.52 3.60
N ALA A 248 0.99 10.40 4.49
CA ALA A 248 2.20 11.24 4.49
C ALA A 248 3.03 11.05 3.22
N ILE A 249 3.17 9.80 2.73
CA ILE A 249 3.83 9.49 1.45
C ILE A 249 3.10 10.17 0.29
N LEU A 250 1.77 10.06 0.21
CA LEU A 250 0.97 10.71 -0.84
C LEU A 250 1.19 12.23 -0.88
N LEU A 251 1.22 12.90 0.27
CA LEU A 251 1.46 14.34 0.37
C LEU A 251 2.87 14.69 -0.08
N CYS A 252 3.90 13.98 0.40
CA CYS A 252 5.29 14.20 0.02
C CYS A 252 5.50 14.01 -1.49
N VAL A 253 4.96 12.92 -2.05
CA VAL A 253 5.01 12.61 -3.49
C VAL A 253 4.29 13.67 -4.31
N GLY A 254 3.11 14.11 -3.89
CA GLY A 254 2.39 15.18 -4.58
C GLY A 254 3.19 16.48 -4.66
N ILE A 255 3.86 16.86 -3.57
CA ILE A 255 4.73 18.04 -3.53
C ILE A 255 5.97 17.85 -4.43
N ALA A 256 6.59 16.66 -4.40
CA ALA A 256 7.76 16.35 -5.21
C ALA A 256 7.45 16.40 -6.71
N ILE A 257 6.33 15.79 -7.13
CA ILE A 257 5.86 15.83 -8.52
C ILE A 257 5.60 17.30 -8.93
N TRP A 258 4.86 18.04 -8.11
CA TRP A 258 4.52 19.43 -8.39
C TRP A 258 5.74 20.32 -8.58
N GLY A 259 6.76 20.19 -7.69
CA GLY A 259 8.01 20.93 -7.79
C GLY A 259 8.77 20.58 -9.07
N THR A 260 8.95 19.29 -9.38
CA THR A 260 9.67 18.82 -10.57
C THR A 260 8.98 19.27 -11.86
N LEU A 261 7.64 19.23 -11.94
CA LEU A 261 6.87 19.72 -13.08
C LEU A 261 7.04 21.22 -13.33
N ARG A 262 7.32 22.00 -12.29
CA ARG A 262 7.61 23.43 -12.37
C ARG A 262 9.08 23.75 -12.65
N GLY A 263 9.89 22.74 -12.88
CA GLY A 263 11.32 22.92 -13.11
C GLY A 263 12.08 23.28 -11.84
N SER A 264 11.59 22.85 -10.67
CA SER A 264 12.18 23.14 -9.35
C SER A 264 12.55 21.86 -8.61
N GLY A 265 13.46 21.96 -7.65
CA GLY A 265 13.83 20.88 -6.76
C GLY A 265 15.02 20.04 -7.23
N PRO A 266 15.32 18.95 -6.48
CA PRO A 266 16.56 18.19 -6.64
C PRO A 266 16.63 17.33 -7.91
N PHE A 267 15.49 17.08 -8.56
CA PHE A 267 15.39 16.20 -9.73
C PHE A 267 15.42 16.96 -11.07
N VAL A 268 15.74 18.24 -11.06
CA VAL A 268 15.80 19.10 -12.23
C VAL A 268 17.27 19.42 -12.56
N GLY A 269 17.67 19.21 -13.81
CA GLY A 269 19.06 19.52 -14.25
C GLY A 269 19.57 18.59 -15.35
N GLY A 270 18.94 17.42 -15.53
CA GLY A 270 19.21 16.48 -16.63
C GLY A 270 18.21 16.61 -17.79
N SER A 271 18.22 15.62 -18.67
CA SER A 271 17.18 15.46 -19.68
C SER A 271 15.80 15.22 -19.01
N PRO A 272 14.67 15.51 -19.68
CA PRO A 272 13.34 15.27 -19.13
C PRO A 272 13.14 13.82 -18.66
N ASN A 273 13.72 12.85 -19.36
CA ASN A 273 13.65 11.44 -18.97
C ASN A 273 14.48 11.13 -17.71
N GLU A 274 15.68 11.67 -17.58
CA GLU A 274 16.53 11.52 -16.39
C GLU A 274 15.85 12.12 -15.15
N ASN A 275 15.30 13.32 -15.28
CA ASN A 275 14.55 13.98 -14.21
C ASN A 275 13.38 13.11 -13.73
N LEU A 276 12.66 12.51 -14.69
CA LEU A 276 11.53 11.65 -14.41
C LEU A 276 11.95 10.36 -13.72
N LEU A 277 13.01 9.69 -14.20
CA LEU A 277 13.53 8.46 -13.59
C LEU A 277 14.04 8.69 -12.17
N LEU A 278 14.73 9.80 -11.92
CA LEU A 278 15.19 10.16 -10.57
C LEU A 278 14.03 10.41 -9.61
N LEU A 279 12.99 11.11 -10.07
CA LEU A 279 11.78 11.32 -9.28
C LEU A 279 11.06 10.01 -8.97
N GLN A 280 10.91 9.12 -9.96
CA GLN A 280 10.28 7.81 -9.79
C GLN A 280 11.08 6.94 -8.82
N ALA A 281 12.42 6.89 -8.95
CA ALA A 281 13.27 6.15 -8.04
C ALA A 281 13.15 6.68 -6.59
N PHE A 282 13.17 7.99 -6.40
CA PHE A 282 12.94 8.61 -5.10
C PHE A 282 11.58 8.20 -4.50
N MET A 283 10.51 8.32 -5.28
CA MET A 283 9.16 7.95 -4.82
C MET A 283 9.06 6.47 -4.45
N ALA A 284 9.67 5.57 -5.22
CA ALA A 284 9.69 4.15 -4.93
C ALA A 284 10.44 3.87 -3.61
N VAL A 285 11.62 4.46 -3.42
CA VAL A 285 12.44 4.28 -2.22
C VAL A 285 11.72 4.75 -0.96
N ILE A 286 11.15 5.97 -0.97
CA ILE A 286 10.45 6.48 0.21
C ILE A 286 9.18 5.67 0.52
N ALA A 287 8.44 5.23 -0.52
CA ALA A 287 7.23 4.44 -0.35
C ALA A 287 7.54 3.07 0.26
N VAL A 288 8.51 2.34 -0.30
CA VAL A 288 8.90 1.02 0.21
C VAL A 288 9.46 1.12 1.62
N THR A 289 10.38 2.05 1.86
CA THR A 289 11.06 2.19 3.15
C THR A 289 10.07 2.58 4.26
N ALA A 290 9.29 3.62 4.05
CA ALA A 290 8.36 4.11 5.07
C ALA A 290 7.20 3.13 5.32
N LEU A 291 6.64 2.52 4.27
CA LEU A 291 5.55 1.56 4.41
C LEU A 291 6.02 0.27 5.08
N ALA A 292 7.14 -0.32 4.66
CA ALA A 292 7.69 -1.54 5.28
C ALA A 292 8.03 -1.31 6.76
N LEU A 293 8.58 -0.15 7.10
CA LEU A 293 8.86 0.22 8.49
C LEU A 293 7.59 0.38 9.31
N ALA A 294 6.59 1.11 8.79
CA ALA A 294 5.32 1.32 9.48
C ALA A 294 4.59 0.00 9.76
N VAL A 295 4.57 -0.89 8.77
CA VAL A 295 3.96 -2.22 8.93
C VAL A 295 4.73 -3.05 9.94
N GLY A 296 6.08 -3.10 9.87
CA GLY A 296 6.91 -3.86 10.79
C GLY A 296 6.77 -3.39 12.25
N VAL A 297 6.78 -2.07 12.48
CA VAL A 297 6.54 -1.50 13.83
C VAL A 297 5.13 -1.81 14.32
N SER A 298 4.13 -1.72 13.45
CA SER A 298 2.74 -2.02 13.80
C SER A 298 2.54 -3.50 14.12
N GLU A 299 3.16 -4.40 13.36
CA GLU A 299 3.17 -5.85 13.58
C GLU A 299 3.80 -6.18 14.95
N ARG A 300 4.98 -5.62 15.24
CA ARG A 300 5.66 -5.79 16.51
C ARG A 300 4.80 -5.32 17.70
N ARG A 301 4.21 -4.13 17.62
CA ARG A 301 3.32 -3.62 18.67
C ARG A 301 2.12 -4.53 18.93
N ARG A 302 1.51 -5.08 17.86
CA ARG A 302 0.39 -6.04 18.01
C ARG A 302 0.85 -7.33 18.70
N ALA A 303 2.04 -7.83 18.36
CA ALA A 303 2.61 -9.02 18.99
C ALA A 303 2.92 -8.78 20.47
N GLU A 304 3.51 -7.63 20.84
CA GLU A 304 3.76 -7.24 22.22
C GLU A 304 2.44 -7.15 23.02
N GLN A 305 1.43 -6.49 22.49
CA GLN A 305 0.10 -6.39 23.13
C GLN A 305 -0.58 -7.75 23.33
N ALA A 306 -0.48 -8.65 22.34
CA ALA A 306 -1.01 -9.99 22.45
C ALA A 306 -0.31 -10.82 23.53
N LEU A 307 1.01 -10.67 23.64
CA LEU A 307 1.82 -11.32 24.69
C LEU A 307 1.44 -10.82 26.08
N ASP A 308 1.28 -9.51 26.27
CA ASP A 308 0.86 -8.93 27.55
C ASP A 308 -0.54 -9.42 27.97
N GLN A 309 -1.48 -9.48 27.04
CA GLN A 309 -2.81 -10.03 27.31
C GLN A 309 -2.77 -11.50 27.69
N LEU A 310 -1.93 -12.29 27.04
CA LEU A 310 -1.73 -13.69 27.37
C LEU A 310 -1.14 -13.85 28.79
N ASN A 311 -0.09 -13.08 29.11
CA ASN A 311 0.53 -13.08 30.42
C ASN A 311 -0.49 -12.75 31.54
N GLN A 312 -1.26 -11.68 31.37
CA GLN A 312 -2.32 -11.30 32.34
C GLN A 312 -3.37 -12.42 32.51
N THR A 313 -3.72 -13.09 31.42
CA THR A 313 -4.67 -14.22 31.46
C THR A 313 -4.09 -15.42 32.20
N LEU A 314 -2.81 -15.71 31.98
CA LEU A 314 -2.10 -16.80 32.67
C LEU A 314 -1.95 -16.51 34.17
N GLU A 315 -1.58 -15.29 34.56
CA GLU A 315 -1.48 -14.88 35.97
C GLU A 315 -2.82 -15.05 36.69
N ARG A 316 -3.93 -14.59 36.09
CA ARG A 316 -5.27 -14.81 36.66
C ARG A 316 -5.58 -16.29 36.83
N ARG A 317 -5.31 -17.13 35.81
CA ARG A 317 -5.54 -18.58 35.92
C ARG A 317 -4.70 -19.25 37.00
N ILE A 318 -3.44 -18.83 37.15
CA ILE A 318 -2.57 -19.34 38.23
C ILE A 318 -3.17 -18.97 39.60
N GLN A 319 -3.59 -17.70 39.78
CA GLN A 319 -4.18 -17.26 41.03
C GLN A 319 -5.48 -17.99 41.38
N ASP A 320 -6.37 -18.20 40.41
CA ASP A 320 -7.61 -18.95 40.57
C ASP A 320 -7.31 -20.41 40.94
N ARG A 321 -6.34 -21.04 40.29
CA ARG A 321 -5.94 -22.43 40.60
C ARG A 321 -5.29 -22.54 41.96
N THR A 322 -4.45 -21.59 42.36
CA THR A 322 -3.79 -21.55 43.65
C THR A 322 -4.82 -21.42 44.79
N SER A 323 -5.78 -20.51 44.66
CA SER A 323 -6.86 -20.34 45.64
C SER A 323 -7.75 -21.58 45.76
N THR A 324 -8.08 -22.22 44.64
CA THR A 324 -8.86 -23.50 44.62
C THR A 324 -8.08 -24.62 45.31
N LEU A 325 -6.77 -24.74 45.05
CA LEU A 325 -5.92 -25.74 45.71
C LEU A 325 -5.81 -25.50 47.21
N GLN A 326 -5.65 -24.24 47.66
CA GLN A 326 -5.64 -23.90 49.07
C GLN A 326 -6.93 -24.30 49.78
N ALA A 327 -8.09 -23.93 49.21
CA ALA A 327 -9.39 -24.34 49.74
C ALA A 327 -9.55 -25.86 49.81
N THR A 328 -9.05 -26.59 48.80
CA THR A 328 -9.11 -28.06 48.79
C THR A 328 -8.18 -28.66 49.86
N VAL A 329 -7.02 -28.11 50.09
CA VAL A 329 -6.08 -28.54 51.15
C VAL A 329 -6.69 -28.29 52.52
N GLU A 330 -7.31 -27.14 52.76
CA GLU A 330 -7.99 -26.82 54.02
C GLU A 330 -9.14 -27.83 54.31
N GLN A 331 -9.95 -28.13 53.28
CA GLN A 331 -11.02 -29.16 53.42
C GLN A 331 -10.46 -30.54 53.74
N LEU A 332 -9.37 -30.95 53.10
CA LEU A 332 -8.70 -32.24 53.38
C LEU A 332 -8.15 -32.29 54.81
N GLN A 333 -7.54 -31.20 55.29
CA GLN A 333 -7.04 -31.10 56.65
C GLN A 333 -8.15 -31.19 57.69
N GLU A 334 -9.28 -30.54 57.44
CA GLU A 334 -10.46 -30.62 58.31
C GLU A 334 -11.04 -32.02 58.33
N PHE A 335 -11.16 -32.67 57.18
CA PHE A 335 -11.61 -34.06 57.06
C PHE A 335 -10.68 -35.04 57.83
N ASP A 336 -9.36 -34.85 57.77
CA ASP A 336 -8.38 -35.70 58.46
C ASP A 336 -8.44 -35.50 59.98
N ARG A 337 -8.73 -34.27 60.46
CA ARG A 337 -8.98 -33.96 61.86
C ARG A 337 -10.26 -34.66 62.36
N LEU A 338 -11.35 -34.61 61.64
CA LEU A 338 -12.60 -35.24 61.97
C LEU A 338 -12.47 -36.78 62.00
N LYS A 339 -11.77 -37.36 61.03
CA LYS A 339 -11.43 -38.77 60.95
C LYS A 339 -10.63 -39.22 62.15
N SER A 340 -9.60 -38.51 62.55
CA SER A 340 -8.73 -38.78 63.68
C SER A 340 -9.50 -38.68 64.99
N ALA A 341 -10.38 -37.72 65.18
CA ALA A 341 -11.26 -37.59 66.36
C ALA A 341 -12.26 -38.73 66.40
N PHE A 342 -12.86 -39.14 65.31
CA PHE A 342 -13.79 -40.25 65.23
C PHE A 342 -13.11 -41.60 65.62
N VAL A 343 -11.94 -41.90 65.12
CA VAL A 343 -11.15 -43.09 65.44
C VAL A 343 -10.77 -43.12 66.92
N GLY A 344 -10.41 -41.95 67.50
CA GLY A 344 -10.14 -41.85 68.96
C GLY A 344 -11.36 -42.14 69.88
N VAL A 345 -12.56 -41.78 69.42
CA VAL A 345 -13.81 -42.09 70.21
C VAL A 345 -14.25 -43.53 70.08
N VAL A 346 -14.00 -44.19 68.94
CA VAL A 346 -14.38 -45.59 68.70
C VAL A 346 -13.41 -46.58 69.36
N SER A 347 -12.18 -46.17 69.65
CA SER A 347 -11.15 -47.03 70.27
C SER A 347 -11.13 -47.00 71.79
N HIS A 348 -12.02 -46.27 72.43
CA HIS A 348 -12.32 -46.32 73.86
C HIS A 348 -13.68 -47.05 74.11
#